data_efe4d18c69d8d7f9320cc9d5bd0f214e
#
_entry.id   efe4d18c69d8d7f9320cc9d5bd0f214e
#
_cell.length_a   1.000
_cell.length_b   1.000
_cell.length_c   1.000
_cell.angle_alpha   90.00
_cell.angle_beta   90.00
_cell.angle_gamma   90.00
#
_symmetry.space_group_name_H-M   'P 1'
#
loop_
_entity.id
_entity.type
_entity.pdbx_description
1 polymer ?
#
loop_
_entity_poly.entity_id
_entity_poly.type
_entity_poly.pdbx_seq_one_letter_code
_entity_poly.pdbx_strand_id
1 'polypeptide(L)'
;MARHGGGAFSGKDCTKVDRSASYAARYVAKNIVAAGLAQRCEIQVSYAIGVAHPTSIMVNTFGTGKVEDSKLVDIIRENFDLRPAGIIKMLDLRRPIYAQTAAYATSAELILIFRGRRLIRSEVLKKVSGIRCQDSSNQKVFILYEDG
;
A
#
# COMPACT_ATOMS: atom_id res chain seq x y z
N MET A 1 -3.43 0.59 16.94
CA MET A 1 -4.53 1.28 16.26
C MET A 1 -3.98 1.87 14.99
N ALA A 2 -4.54 1.54 13.84
CA ALA A 2 -4.10 2.10 12.56
C ALA A 2 -4.84 3.41 12.30
N ARG A 3 -4.18 4.38 11.69
CA ARG A 3 -4.82 5.61 11.22
C ARG A 3 -5.68 5.29 9.99
N HIS A 4 -6.77 6.01 9.84
CA HIS A 4 -7.73 5.85 8.74
C HIS A 4 -8.09 7.21 8.18
N GLY A 5 -8.15 7.33 6.86
CA GLY A 5 -8.35 8.62 6.18
C GLY A 5 -9.80 9.11 6.11
N GLY A 6 -10.74 8.41 6.67
CA GLY A 6 -12.14 8.84 6.74
C GLY A 6 -13.08 8.30 5.67
N GLY A 7 -12.58 7.74 4.58
CA GLY A 7 -13.41 7.13 3.54
C GLY A 7 -14.04 5.81 3.98
N ALA A 8 -15.36 5.72 4.02
CA ALA A 8 -16.05 4.46 4.33
C ALA A 8 -15.96 3.47 3.16
N PHE A 9 -15.80 2.18 3.45
CA PHE A 9 -15.76 1.13 2.43
C PHE A 9 -17.14 0.56 2.09
N SER A 10 -18.08 0.65 3.02
CA SER A 10 -19.42 0.11 2.85
C SER A 10 -20.11 0.67 1.60
N GLY A 11 -20.69 -0.20 0.80
CA GLY A 11 -21.38 0.17 -0.44
C GLY A 11 -20.49 0.64 -1.61
N LYS A 12 -19.15 0.59 -1.45
CA LYS A 12 -18.20 0.99 -2.49
C LYS A 12 -17.50 -0.20 -3.11
N ASP A 13 -17.34 -0.17 -4.43
CA ASP A 13 -16.52 -1.11 -5.19
C ASP A 13 -15.12 -0.55 -5.49
N CYS A 14 -14.34 -1.21 -6.34
CA CYS A 14 -12.99 -0.79 -6.70
C CYS A 14 -12.94 0.50 -7.54
N THR A 15 -14.06 0.97 -8.08
CA THR A 15 -14.11 2.24 -8.83
C THR A 15 -14.04 3.46 -7.93
N LYS A 16 -14.34 3.28 -6.65
CA LYS A 16 -14.25 4.32 -5.64
C LYS A 16 -12.83 4.33 -5.04
N VAL A 17 -12.17 5.46 -5.16
CA VAL A 17 -10.76 5.62 -4.75
C VAL A 17 -10.58 5.40 -3.24
N ASP A 18 -11.56 5.78 -2.42
CA ASP A 18 -11.57 5.47 -0.98
C ASP A 18 -11.24 4.01 -0.68
N ARG A 19 -11.79 3.10 -1.48
CA ARG A 19 -11.57 1.68 -1.30
C ARG A 19 -10.31 1.21 -2.02
N SER A 20 -10.18 1.49 -3.30
CA SER A 20 -9.06 1.01 -4.12
C SER A 20 -7.70 1.56 -3.66
N ALA A 21 -7.62 2.84 -3.29
CA ALA A 21 -6.39 3.44 -2.80
C ALA A 21 -5.96 2.87 -1.44
N SER A 22 -6.89 2.57 -0.56
CA SER A 22 -6.58 1.92 0.72
C SER A 22 -5.95 0.53 0.51
N TYR A 23 -6.49 -0.26 -0.43
CA TYR A 23 -5.89 -1.53 -0.82
C TYR A 23 -4.48 -1.35 -1.42
N ALA A 24 -4.31 -0.33 -2.28
CA ALA A 24 -3.01 -0.04 -2.88
C ALA A 24 -1.99 0.43 -1.85
N ALA A 25 -2.35 1.36 -0.97
CA ALA A 25 -1.47 1.83 0.10
C ALA A 25 -1.01 0.68 1.00
N ARG A 26 -1.95 -0.23 1.34
CA ARG A 26 -1.61 -1.43 2.09
C ARG A 26 -0.64 -2.34 1.34
N TYR A 27 -0.89 -2.57 0.07
CA TYR A 27 -0.03 -3.39 -0.77
C TYR A 27 1.39 -2.82 -0.86
N VAL A 28 1.51 -1.51 -1.10
CA VAL A 28 2.81 -0.82 -1.17
C VAL A 28 3.55 -0.90 0.16
N ALA A 29 2.89 -0.58 1.28
CA ALA A 29 3.49 -0.66 2.61
C ALA A 29 3.97 -2.07 2.94
N LYS A 30 3.20 -3.10 2.60
CA LYS A 30 3.59 -4.51 2.76
C LYS A 30 4.82 -4.87 1.93
N ASN A 31 4.93 -4.36 0.70
CA ASN A 31 6.11 -4.60 -0.12
C ASN A 31 7.37 -3.93 0.43
N ILE A 32 7.26 -2.70 0.96
CA ILE A 32 8.38 -1.98 1.60
C ILE A 32 8.90 -2.77 2.80
N VAL A 33 8.00 -3.21 3.66
CA VAL A 33 8.35 -3.98 4.85
C VAL A 33 8.91 -5.36 4.47
N ALA A 34 8.29 -6.07 3.53
CA ALA A 34 8.78 -7.36 3.05
C ALA A 34 10.12 -7.28 2.30
N ALA A 35 10.41 -6.14 1.68
CA ALA A 35 11.73 -5.84 1.11
C ALA A 35 12.80 -5.58 2.19
N GLY A 36 12.40 -5.45 3.45
CA GLY A 36 13.31 -5.15 4.56
C GLY A 36 13.80 -3.70 4.57
N LEU A 37 13.13 -2.79 3.85
CA LEU A 37 13.47 -1.37 3.79
C LEU A 37 13.06 -0.62 5.05
N ALA A 38 12.06 -1.12 5.76
CA ALA A 38 11.62 -0.64 7.06
C ALA A 38 11.00 -1.77 7.87
N GLN A 39 11.00 -1.66 9.20
CA GLN A 39 10.26 -2.59 10.07
C GLN A 39 8.79 -2.17 10.21
N ARG A 40 8.53 -0.86 10.10
CA ARG A 40 7.19 -0.25 10.19
C ARG A 40 7.06 0.72 9.03
N CYS A 41 5.88 0.75 8.41
CA CYS A 41 5.61 1.65 7.31
C CYS A 41 4.16 2.13 7.35
N GLU A 42 3.98 3.43 7.28
CA GLU A 42 2.70 4.11 7.07
C GLU A 42 2.78 4.85 5.74
N ILE A 43 1.74 4.74 4.94
CA ILE A 43 1.65 5.45 3.66
C ILE A 43 0.35 6.24 3.65
N GLN A 44 0.48 7.52 3.31
CA GLN A 44 -0.63 8.42 3.04
C GLN A 44 -0.64 8.74 1.56
N VAL A 45 -1.80 8.63 0.93
CA VAL A 45 -1.99 8.96 -0.49
C VAL A 45 -3.21 9.87 -0.60
N SER A 46 -3.09 10.99 -1.27
CA SER A 46 -4.20 11.90 -1.53
C SER A 46 -4.50 12.02 -3.03
N TYR A 47 -5.77 12.22 -3.35
CA TYR A 47 -6.26 12.40 -4.72
C TYR A 47 -7.13 13.64 -4.82
N ALA A 48 -7.12 14.29 -5.98
CA ALA A 48 -8.04 15.36 -6.31
C ALA A 48 -9.02 14.90 -7.40
N ILE A 49 -10.26 15.30 -7.27
CA ILE A 49 -11.30 14.98 -8.26
C ILE A 49 -10.85 15.48 -9.66
N GLY A 50 -10.96 14.60 -10.66
CA GLY A 50 -10.55 14.91 -12.03
C GLY A 50 -9.06 14.75 -12.32
N VAL A 51 -8.24 14.44 -11.33
CA VAL A 51 -6.80 14.20 -11.51
C VAL A 51 -6.49 12.72 -11.31
N ALA A 52 -5.95 12.07 -12.33
CA ALA A 52 -5.68 10.63 -12.29
C ALA A 52 -4.50 10.26 -11.40
N HIS A 53 -3.50 11.11 -11.30
CA HIS A 53 -2.33 10.87 -10.46
C HIS A 53 -2.58 11.31 -9.02
N PRO A 54 -2.03 10.57 -8.02
CA PRO A 54 -2.04 11.07 -6.65
C PRO A 54 -1.46 12.47 -6.57
N THR A 55 -2.14 13.36 -5.86
CA THR A 55 -1.66 14.73 -5.62
C THR A 55 -0.51 14.75 -4.61
N SER A 56 -0.54 13.82 -3.66
CA SER A 56 0.52 13.67 -2.66
C SER A 56 0.71 12.21 -2.28
N ILE A 57 1.95 11.84 -2.01
CA ILE A 57 2.33 10.56 -1.39
C ILE A 57 3.28 10.89 -0.25
N MET A 58 2.95 10.43 0.94
CA MET A 58 3.82 10.55 2.11
C MET A 58 4.09 9.16 2.69
N VAL A 59 5.33 8.95 3.11
CA VAL A 59 5.77 7.72 3.77
C VAL A 59 6.30 8.10 5.15
N ASN A 60 5.96 7.30 6.14
CA ASN A 60 6.55 7.40 7.47
C ASN A 60 6.99 6.02 7.94
N THR A 61 8.27 5.84 8.11
CA THR A 61 8.88 4.58 8.59
C THR A 61 9.09 4.57 10.10
N PHE A 62 8.68 5.61 10.81
CA PHE A 62 8.83 5.74 12.27
C PHE A 62 10.29 5.56 12.73
N GLY A 63 11.24 6.04 11.96
CA GLY A 63 12.66 5.90 12.25
C GLY A 63 13.23 4.49 12.04
N THR A 64 12.45 3.55 11.50
CA THR A 64 12.91 2.17 11.21
C THR A 64 13.38 1.98 9.77
N GLY A 65 13.31 3.03 8.95
CA GLY A 65 13.73 3.00 7.55
C GLY A 65 15.23 2.84 7.39
N LYS A 66 15.65 1.97 6.48
CA LYS A 66 17.05 1.85 6.04
C LYS A 66 17.40 2.88 4.94
N VAL A 67 16.39 3.52 4.39
CA VAL A 67 16.45 4.55 3.38
C VAL A 67 15.59 5.71 3.87
N GLU A 68 15.95 6.92 3.51
CA GLU A 68 15.13 8.11 3.82
C GLU A 68 13.72 7.98 3.27
N ASP A 69 12.74 8.48 4.02
CA ASP A 69 11.33 8.41 3.64
C ASP A 69 11.07 9.13 2.31
N SER A 70 11.79 10.23 2.01
CA SER A 70 11.75 10.94 0.74
C SER A 70 12.14 10.05 -0.46
N LYS A 71 13.20 9.28 -0.32
CA LYS A 71 13.64 8.33 -1.36
C LYS A 71 12.66 7.17 -1.53
N LEU A 72 12.00 6.75 -0.45
CA LEU A 72 10.94 5.74 -0.55
C LEU A 72 9.75 6.24 -1.37
N VAL A 73 9.40 7.52 -1.29
CA VAL A 73 8.35 8.13 -2.13
C VAL A 73 8.72 8.04 -3.61
N ASP A 74 9.97 8.34 -3.98
CA ASP A 74 10.42 8.23 -5.37
C ASP A 74 10.39 6.78 -5.85
N ILE A 75 10.87 5.85 -5.06
CA ILE A 75 10.80 4.40 -5.34
C ILE A 75 9.35 3.95 -5.54
N ILE A 76 8.42 4.44 -4.73
CA ILE A 76 6.99 4.12 -4.88
C ILE A 76 6.46 4.63 -6.21
N ARG A 77 6.75 5.89 -6.57
CA ARG A 77 6.28 6.49 -7.82
C ARG A 77 6.80 5.76 -9.06
N GLU A 78 8.04 5.30 -9.02
CA GLU A 78 8.65 4.57 -10.13
C GLU A 78 8.12 3.13 -10.27
N ASN A 79 7.78 2.49 -9.17
CA ASN A 79 7.47 1.07 -9.15
C ASN A 79 6.00 0.72 -9.03
N PHE A 80 5.13 1.64 -8.64
CA PHE A 80 3.71 1.39 -8.44
C PHE A 80 2.86 2.39 -9.21
N ASP A 81 1.94 1.88 -10.01
CA ASP A 81 0.94 2.72 -10.68
C ASP A 81 -0.23 2.95 -9.71
N LEU A 82 -0.21 4.11 -9.06
CA LEU A 82 -1.23 4.51 -8.08
C LEU A 82 -2.39 5.31 -8.71
N ARG A 83 -2.49 5.37 -10.03
CA ARG A 83 -3.69 5.88 -10.69
C ARG A 83 -4.85 4.92 -10.45
N PRO A 84 -6.10 5.37 -10.34
CA PRO A 84 -7.25 4.50 -10.05
C PRO A 84 -7.34 3.28 -10.98
N ALA A 85 -7.23 3.49 -12.29
CA ALA A 85 -7.22 2.39 -13.27
C ALA A 85 -6.01 1.47 -13.12
N GLY A 86 -4.84 2.04 -12.80
CA GLY A 86 -3.60 1.29 -12.53
C GLY A 86 -3.72 0.40 -11.30
N ILE A 87 -4.30 0.91 -10.23
CA ILE A 87 -4.57 0.15 -9.00
C ILE A 87 -5.49 -1.04 -9.28
N ILE A 88 -6.61 -0.80 -9.96
CA ILE A 88 -7.58 -1.86 -10.30
C ILE A 88 -6.90 -2.97 -11.11
N LYS A 89 -6.07 -2.61 -12.08
CA LYS A 89 -5.32 -3.55 -12.90
C LYS A 89 -4.24 -4.27 -12.11
N MET A 90 -3.44 -3.54 -11.33
CA MET A 90 -2.32 -4.06 -10.55
C MET A 90 -2.77 -5.07 -9.51
N LEU A 91 -3.88 -4.80 -8.83
CA LEU A 91 -4.40 -5.64 -7.76
C LEU A 91 -5.53 -6.56 -8.20
N ASP A 92 -5.97 -6.45 -9.48
CA ASP A 92 -7.08 -7.23 -10.03
C ASP A 92 -8.35 -7.12 -9.16
N LEU A 93 -8.74 -5.89 -8.86
CA LEU A 93 -9.77 -5.58 -7.88
C LEU A 93 -11.20 -5.85 -8.37
N ARG A 94 -11.39 -6.28 -9.62
CA ARG A 94 -12.71 -6.64 -10.16
C ARG A 94 -13.16 -8.05 -9.76
N ARG A 95 -12.29 -8.82 -9.09
CA ARG A 95 -12.64 -10.14 -8.55
C ARG A 95 -13.58 -10.02 -7.35
N PRO A 96 -14.37 -11.05 -7.03
CA PRO A 96 -15.27 -11.06 -5.87
C PRO A 96 -14.49 -11.28 -4.55
N ILE A 97 -13.69 -10.29 -4.15
CA ILE A 97 -12.83 -10.33 -2.95
C ILE A 97 -13.40 -9.58 -1.75
N TYR A 98 -14.46 -8.77 -1.97
CA TYR A 98 -14.90 -7.79 -1.00
C TYR A 98 -15.66 -8.37 0.19
N ALA A 99 -16.34 -9.50 0.03
CA ALA A 99 -16.99 -10.21 1.14
C ALA A 99 -15.94 -10.70 2.16
N GLN A 100 -14.83 -11.21 1.67
CA GLN A 100 -13.73 -11.70 2.51
C GLN A 100 -13.00 -10.58 3.24
N THR A 101 -13.00 -9.36 2.70
CA THR A 101 -12.34 -8.19 3.31
C THR A 101 -13.27 -7.30 4.12
N ALA A 102 -14.56 -7.64 4.21
CA ALA A 102 -15.57 -6.83 4.91
C ALA A 102 -15.58 -7.04 6.44
N ALA A 103 -15.13 -8.19 6.93
CA ALA A 103 -15.12 -8.54 8.34
C ALA A 103 -13.73 -8.36 8.95
N TYR A 104 -13.56 -7.43 9.88
CA TYR A 104 -12.38 -7.23 10.76
C TYR A 104 -11.01 -7.02 10.09
N ALA A 105 -10.90 -7.07 8.80
CA ALA A 105 -9.66 -7.49 8.19
C ALA A 105 -9.18 -6.65 7.04
N THR A 106 -9.27 -5.38 7.11
CA THR A 106 -8.40 -4.55 6.28
C THR A 106 -6.92 -4.90 6.56
N SER A 107 -6.65 -5.57 7.68
CA SER A 107 -5.28 -5.85 8.12
C SER A 107 -4.76 -7.25 7.80
N ALA A 108 -5.49 -8.32 8.05
CA ALA A 108 -4.98 -9.69 7.95
C ALA A 108 -5.35 -10.41 6.65
N GLU A 109 -6.55 -10.20 6.13
CA GLU A 109 -7.07 -10.97 5.00
C GLU A 109 -6.66 -10.41 3.64
N LEU A 110 -6.34 -9.13 3.54
CA LEU A 110 -5.63 -8.62 2.36
C LEU A 110 -4.32 -9.39 2.11
N ILE A 111 -3.70 -9.90 3.17
CA ILE A 111 -2.54 -10.80 3.05
C ILE A 111 -2.93 -12.09 2.34
N LEU A 112 -4.09 -12.67 2.65
CA LEU A 112 -4.55 -13.92 2.06
C LEU A 112 -4.99 -13.74 0.60
N ILE A 113 -5.64 -12.64 0.28
CA ILE A 113 -6.07 -12.31 -1.08
C ILE A 113 -4.86 -12.06 -1.99
N PHE A 114 -3.80 -11.45 -1.44
CA PHE A 114 -2.56 -11.20 -2.17
C PHE A 114 -1.51 -12.30 -1.99
N ARG A 115 -1.75 -13.33 -1.15
CA ARG A 115 -0.84 -14.45 -0.92
C ARG A 115 -0.60 -15.29 -2.17
N GLY A 116 -1.56 -15.36 -3.09
CA GLY A 116 -1.39 -16.02 -4.38
C GLY A 116 -0.63 -15.19 -5.42
N ARG A 117 -0.54 -13.90 -5.24
CA ARG A 117 0.33 -12.99 -5.99
C ARG A 117 1.45 -12.59 -5.06
N ARG A 118 2.58 -13.28 -5.20
CA ARG A 118 3.85 -12.97 -4.51
C ARG A 118 3.95 -11.47 -4.29
N LEU A 119 4.59 -11.04 -3.21
CA LEU A 119 5.10 -9.69 -3.02
C LEU A 119 6.13 -9.40 -4.13
N ILE A 120 5.66 -9.41 -5.38
CA ILE A 120 6.45 -9.48 -6.62
C ILE A 120 7.41 -8.31 -6.70
N ARG A 121 7.02 -7.20 -6.09
CA ARG A 121 7.84 -6.00 -6.12
C ARG A 121 8.82 -5.89 -4.94
N SER A 122 8.70 -6.72 -3.92
CA SER A 122 9.68 -6.74 -2.83
C SER A 122 11.07 -7.11 -3.33
N GLU A 123 11.19 -8.03 -4.28
CA GLU A 123 12.47 -8.39 -4.90
C GLU A 123 13.03 -7.26 -5.76
N VAL A 124 12.16 -6.54 -6.49
CA VAL A 124 12.57 -5.35 -7.26
C VAL A 124 13.03 -4.24 -6.32
N LEU A 125 12.29 -4.00 -5.24
CA LEU A 125 12.62 -2.99 -4.23
C LEU A 125 13.94 -3.31 -3.53
N LYS A 126 14.22 -4.58 -3.24
CA LYS A 126 15.51 -5.04 -2.71
C LYS A 126 16.67 -4.71 -3.67
N LYS A 127 16.47 -4.93 -4.96
CA LYS A 127 17.51 -4.64 -5.98
C LYS A 127 17.77 -3.13 -6.12
N VAL A 128 16.71 -2.33 -6.13
CA VAL A 128 16.81 -0.86 -6.28
C VAL A 128 17.48 -0.23 -5.06
N SER A 129 17.22 -0.73 -3.87
CA SER A 129 17.79 -0.19 -2.64
C SER A 129 19.21 -0.64 -2.34
N GLY A 130 19.72 -1.69 -3.00
CA GLY A 130 21.04 -2.27 -2.74
C GLY A 130 21.21 -2.91 -1.35
N ILE A 131 20.12 -3.06 -0.59
CA ILE A 131 20.15 -3.53 0.79
C ILE A 131 19.95 -5.05 0.83
N ARG A 132 20.87 -5.77 1.47
CA ARG A 132 20.70 -7.20 1.83
C ARG A 132 19.77 -7.30 3.03
N CYS A 133 18.68 -8.04 2.87
CA CYS A 133 17.70 -8.27 3.91
C CYS A 133 18.17 -9.35 4.90
N GLN A 134 18.10 -9.06 6.19
CA GLN A 134 18.02 -10.09 7.24
C GLN A 134 16.55 -10.25 7.65
N ASP A 135 16.10 -11.47 7.78
CA ASP A 135 14.74 -11.80 8.22
C ASP A 135 14.42 -11.15 9.57
N SER A 136 13.35 -10.38 9.60
CA SER A 136 12.81 -9.86 10.85
C SER A 136 11.32 -10.21 10.98
N SER A 137 11.02 -11.05 11.95
CA SER A 137 9.70 -11.63 12.21
C SER A 137 8.65 -10.68 12.81
N ASN A 138 8.93 -9.40 12.98
CA ASN A 138 8.05 -8.47 13.70
C ASN A 138 7.72 -7.22 12.85
N GLN A 139 6.92 -7.42 11.79
CA GLN A 139 6.60 -6.38 10.80
C GLN A 139 5.20 -5.79 11.04
N LYS A 140 5.11 -4.47 11.26
CA LYS A 140 3.84 -3.73 11.44
C LYS A 140 3.62 -2.78 10.27
N VAL A 141 2.41 -2.78 9.72
CA VAL A 141 1.99 -1.92 8.61
C VAL A 141 0.78 -1.10 9.00
N PHE A 142 0.85 0.20 8.81
CA PHE A 142 -0.24 1.17 9.03
C PHE A 142 -0.66 1.79 7.71
N ILE A 143 -1.89 2.26 7.62
CA ILE A 143 -2.43 2.90 6.42
C ILE A 143 -3.11 4.20 6.82
N LEU A 144 -2.81 5.25 6.07
CA LEU A 144 -3.56 6.50 6.09
C LEU A 144 -4.02 6.81 4.67
N TYR A 145 -5.26 7.20 4.52
CA TYR A 145 -5.85 7.70 3.30
C TYR A 145 -6.62 8.98 3.61
N GLU A 146 -6.40 10.03 2.84
CA GLU A 146 -7.14 11.30 2.97
C GLU A 146 -7.78 11.65 1.63
N ASP A 147 -9.07 11.97 1.67
CA ASP A 147 -9.80 12.62 0.58
C ASP A 147 -9.61 14.14 0.70
N GLY A 148 -9.20 14.76 -0.39
CA GLY A 148 -9.14 16.21 -0.56
C GLY A 148 -10.40 16.74 -1.22
#